data_b3400f51b8e92a012e8cfe6dfc6f7953
#
_entry.id   b3400f51b8e92a012e8cfe6dfc6f7953
#
_cell.length_a   1.000
_cell.length_b   1.000
_cell.length_c   1.000
_cell.angle_alpha   90.00
_cell.angle_beta   90.00
_cell.angle_gamma   90.00
#
_symmetry.space_group_name_H-M   'P 1'
#
loop_
_entity.id
_entity.type
_entity.pdbx_description
1 polymer ?
#
loop_
_entity_poly.entity_id
_entity_poly.type
_entity_poly.pdbx_seq_one_letter_code
_entity_poly.pdbx_strand_id
1 'polypeptide(L)'
;MASYQGETLPDEILSLICQELGNDRDFGSLFKCALSSQSFADPALRTLYQLHQFSPAFEQRDDMEFKQRPGDYATKHAEHAQFFRRWTVLWRSITLSSLDDDVTYKPYCRYIKTLDFRNLSLMLEDMNFTGTIRTAFFAGRLRPFHFPKTEYKRQVVDIVATVNAIGDAVTAKTTLLEEIDGHISPGFLPRWISRSPRLETMVLWKGDALINGAGEAIAENCENFKNLTLHEWMSPNADELFAAFLTELKPDTLTYFEMISFNNIGKLSFGALGRHRKLQQLELGNLNEDAVRNLNALKGCTSIHTLKLDDNYGTVRIEELNNDVFLEVVEWLSSCTELRDLSLKKFFDGPALLSRVLHSPNVKLTRLSLEGYTVRNVNAQLFHSALADQKSLESVWLKGNGEDTTPDDLQIMVEGLCNLTNLRELALKDVSDEFTEEHIIALALSLPLLEDFWTSGGEVSADILPPLAQLKHLKNLTLYAMTQFHSNQIMEYLMSLDAVNQKGFTLSLMAADPDFDLTEDTQDMIREYIRANLDGRFDFVLWREAELSDSEDD
;
A
#
# COMPACT_ATOMS: atom_id res chain seq x y z
N MET A 1 -14.86 45.27 -40.63
CA MET A 1 -14.76 44.36 -39.49
C MET A 1 -13.68 43.35 -39.84
N ALA A 2 -12.47 43.53 -39.29
CA ALA A 2 -11.39 42.59 -39.49
C ALA A 2 -11.68 41.34 -38.66
N SER A 3 -11.80 40.20 -39.34
CA SER A 3 -11.90 38.89 -38.69
C SER A 3 -10.57 38.62 -38.01
N TYR A 4 -10.54 38.69 -36.68
CA TYR A 4 -9.47 38.09 -35.88
C TYR A 4 -9.50 36.58 -36.17
N GLN A 5 -8.62 36.14 -37.06
CA GLN A 5 -8.23 34.72 -37.08
C GLN A 5 -7.38 34.55 -35.83
N GLY A 6 -8.00 34.06 -34.76
CA GLY A 6 -7.28 33.67 -33.55
C GLY A 6 -6.27 32.61 -33.94
N GLU A 7 -5.00 32.88 -33.68
CA GLU A 7 -3.95 31.86 -33.78
C GLU A 7 -4.38 30.70 -32.88
N THR A 8 -4.72 29.58 -33.50
CA THR A 8 -4.99 28.34 -32.75
C THR A 8 -3.67 27.79 -32.25
N LEU A 9 -3.58 27.52 -30.95
CA LEU A 9 -2.38 26.89 -30.39
C LEU A 9 -2.13 25.56 -31.14
N PRO A 10 -0.85 25.23 -31.41
CA PRO A 10 -0.48 23.92 -31.98
C PRO A 10 -1.01 22.76 -31.13
N ASP A 11 -1.33 21.65 -31.77
CA ASP A 11 -1.89 20.45 -31.11
C ASP A 11 -0.94 19.88 -30.04
N GLU A 12 0.37 20.04 -30.23
CA GLU A 12 1.40 19.64 -29.28
C GLU A 12 1.28 20.43 -27.95
N ILE A 13 1.04 21.75 -28.07
CA ILE A 13 0.87 22.63 -26.90
C ILE A 13 -0.43 22.30 -26.17
N LEU A 14 -1.53 22.03 -26.91
CA LEU A 14 -2.79 21.60 -26.32
C LEU A 14 -2.63 20.27 -25.60
N SER A 15 -1.87 19.34 -26.16
CA SER A 15 -1.56 18.05 -25.54
C SER A 15 -0.72 18.20 -24.26
N LEU A 16 0.30 19.08 -24.27
CA LEU A 16 1.11 19.38 -23.08
C LEU A 16 0.26 19.97 -21.95
N ILE A 17 -0.61 20.95 -22.26
CA ILE A 17 -1.53 21.54 -21.27
C ILE A 17 -2.41 20.45 -20.66
N CYS A 18 -2.98 19.56 -21.48
CA CYS A 18 -3.80 18.49 -20.97
C CYS A 18 -3.01 17.45 -20.14
N GLN A 19 -1.75 17.19 -20.50
CA GLN A 19 -0.87 16.32 -19.72
C GLN A 19 -0.55 16.93 -18.35
N GLU A 20 -0.24 18.23 -18.27
CA GLU A 20 -0.01 18.89 -16.97
C GLU A 20 -1.25 18.86 -16.10
N LEU A 21 -2.43 19.18 -16.64
CA LEU A 21 -3.69 19.02 -15.91
C LEU A 21 -3.93 17.56 -15.46
N GLY A 22 -3.45 16.59 -16.25
CA GLY A 22 -3.49 15.18 -15.90
C GLY A 22 -2.53 14.83 -14.76
N ASN A 23 -1.31 15.38 -14.78
CA ASN A 23 -0.31 15.20 -13.72
C ASN A 23 -0.84 15.73 -12.37
N ASP A 24 -1.54 16.88 -12.42
CA ASP A 24 -2.20 17.49 -11.26
C ASP A 24 -3.51 16.80 -10.87
N ARG A 25 -3.95 15.78 -11.65
CA ARG A 25 -5.25 15.11 -11.48
C ARG A 25 -6.46 16.07 -11.50
N ASP A 26 -6.35 17.20 -12.20
CA ASP A 26 -7.45 18.16 -12.35
C ASP A 26 -8.44 17.72 -13.44
N PHE A 27 -9.20 16.66 -13.12
CA PHE A 27 -10.22 16.11 -14.02
C PHE A 27 -11.32 17.12 -14.38
N GLY A 28 -11.58 18.07 -13.48
CA GLY A 28 -12.57 19.14 -13.71
C GLY A 28 -12.16 20.07 -14.84
N SER A 29 -10.91 20.53 -14.82
CA SER A 29 -10.36 21.39 -15.87
C SER A 29 -10.17 20.63 -17.18
N LEU A 30 -9.72 19.37 -17.16
CA LEU A 30 -9.67 18.51 -18.34
C LEU A 30 -11.04 18.37 -19.01
N PHE A 31 -12.09 18.13 -18.23
CA PHE A 31 -13.45 18.04 -18.77
C PHE A 31 -13.92 19.37 -19.38
N LYS A 32 -13.62 20.52 -18.75
CA LYS A 32 -13.91 21.85 -19.30
C LYS A 32 -13.13 22.10 -20.59
N CYS A 33 -11.85 21.70 -20.65
CA CYS A 33 -11.06 21.77 -21.88
C CYS A 33 -11.71 20.97 -23.02
N ALA A 34 -12.15 19.73 -22.74
CA ALA A 34 -12.84 18.89 -23.72
C ALA A 34 -14.13 19.52 -24.28
N LEU A 35 -14.79 20.36 -23.49
CA LEU A 35 -16.02 21.07 -23.91
C LEU A 35 -15.76 22.43 -24.56
N SER A 36 -14.57 23.01 -24.40
CA SER A 36 -14.28 24.41 -24.81
C SER A 36 -14.10 24.57 -26.29
N SER A 37 -13.45 23.63 -26.96
CA SER A 37 -13.22 23.66 -28.42
C SER A 37 -12.98 22.27 -29.00
N GLN A 38 -13.17 22.15 -30.31
CA GLN A 38 -12.91 20.90 -31.03
C GLN A 38 -11.41 20.52 -30.98
N SER A 39 -10.51 21.48 -30.98
CA SER A 39 -9.06 21.25 -30.89
C SER A 39 -8.63 20.71 -29.52
N PHE A 40 -9.27 21.17 -28.43
CA PHE A 40 -9.02 20.62 -27.08
C PHE A 40 -9.71 19.28 -26.82
N ALA A 41 -10.79 18.95 -27.57
CA ALA A 41 -11.59 17.77 -27.27
C ALA A 41 -10.77 16.48 -27.34
N ASP A 42 -9.93 16.30 -28.34
CA ASP A 42 -9.14 15.06 -28.49
C ASP A 42 -8.05 14.92 -27.41
N PRO A 43 -7.15 15.89 -27.21
CA PRO A 43 -6.11 15.77 -26.19
C PRO A 43 -6.69 15.67 -24.77
N ALA A 44 -7.74 16.42 -24.44
CA ALA A 44 -8.35 16.37 -23.13
C ALA A 44 -9.07 15.03 -22.86
N LEU A 45 -9.85 14.51 -23.80
CA LEU A 45 -10.50 13.20 -23.67
C LEU A 45 -9.48 12.07 -23.63
N ARG A 46 -8.41 12.16 -24.43
CA ARG A 46 -7.31 11.18 -24.40
C ARG A 46 -6.71 11.12 -23.00
N THR A 47 -6.34 12.27 -22.41
CA THR A 47 -5.78 12.33 -21.07
C THR A 47 -6.76 11.83 -20.00
N LEU A 48 -8.05 12.22 -20.08
CA LEU A 48 -9.10 11.75 -19.17
C LEU A 48 -9.22 10.21 -19.15
N TYR A 49 -9.20 9.58 -20.34
CA TYR A 49 -9.35 8.13 -20.43
C TYR A 49 -8.04 7.37 -20.19
N GLN A 50 -6.88 7.98 -20.40
CA GLN A 50 -5.59 7.41 -19.98
C GLN A 50 -5.45 7.32 -18.46
N LEU A 51 -6.02 8.29 -17.75
CA LEU A 51 -5.92 8.41 -16.29
C LEU A 51 -7.26 8.06 -15.59
N HIS A 52 -8.16 7.36 -16.27
CA HIS A 52 -9.52 7.12 -15.77
C HIS A 52 -9.55 6.40 -14.41
N GLN A 53 -8.58 5.53 -14.13
CA GLN A 53 -8.46 4.81 -12.86
C GLN A 53 -8.25 5.76 -11.65
N PHE A 54 -7.71 6.95 -11.87
CA PHE A 54 -7.55 7.99 -10.84
C PHE A 54 -8.69 9.00 -10.81
N SER A 55 -9.70 8.83 -11.67
CA SER A 55 -10.84 9.74 -11.72
C SER A 55 -11.62 9.71 -10.41
N PRO A 56 -12.06 10.88 -9.88
CA PRO A 56 -12.99 10.93 -8.75
C PRO A 56 -14.28 10.11 -8.98
N ALA A 57 -14.58 9.75 -10.24
CA ALA A 57 -15.67 8.82 -10.55
C ALA A 57 -15.35 7.37 -10.13
N PHE A 58 -14.11 7.05 -9.78
CA PHE A 58 -13.68 5.72 -9.32
C PHE A 58 -13.12 5.72 -7.90
N GLU A 59 -12.78 6.88 -7.35
CA GLU A 59 -12.37 6.94 -5.94
C GLU A 59 -13.50 6.38 -5.08
N GLN A 60 -13.25 5.20 -4.52
CA GLN A 60 -13.90 4.81 -3.29
C GLN A 60 -13.43 5.84 -2.26
N ARG A 61 -14.20 6.91 -2.10
CA ARG A 61 -14.02 7.78 -0.94
C ARG A 61 -14.16 6.87 0.25
N ASP A 62 -13.10 6.79 1.03
CA ASP A 62 -13.12 6.08 2.28
C ASP A 62 -14.45 6.37 2.93
N ASP A 63 -15.24 5.33 3.14
CA ASP A 63 -16.61 5.44 3.70
C ASP A 63 -16.63 6.26 4.98
N MET A 64 -15.48 6.39 5.66
CA MET A 64 -15.25 7.17 6.87
C MET A 64 -15.29 8.69 6.63
N GLU A 65 -14.60 9.21 5.61
CA GLU A 65 -14.67 10.66 5.30
C GLU A 65 -16.06 11.08 4.80
N PHE A 66 -16.72 10.22 4.05
CA PHE A 66 -18.07 10.48 3.55
C PHE A 66 -19.10 10.44 4.70
N LYS A 67 -18.93 9.55 5.68
CA LYS A 67 -19.79 9.46 6.88
C LYS A 67 -19.59 10.62 7.84
N GLN A 68 -18.38 11.18 7.92
CA GLN A 68 -18.04 12.28 8.85
C GLN A 68 -18.36 13.67 8.31
N ARG A 69 -18.68 13.85 7.01
CA ARG A 69 -19.06 15.15 6.49
C ARG A 69 -20.43 15.60 7.04
N PRO A 70 -20.55 16.84 7.55
CA PRO A 70 -21.85 17.39 7.94
C PRO A 70 -22.75 17.50 6.69
N GLY A 71 -23.91 16.89 6.74
CA GLY A 71 -24.90 16.91 5.67
C GLY A 71 -26.04 15.94 5.98
N ASP A 72 -27.24 16.25 5.49
CA ASP A 72 -28.37 15.36 5.68
C ASP A 72 -28.22 14.09 4.80
N TYR A 73 -28.85 13.00 5.20
CA TYR A 73 -28.82 11.71 4.52
C TYR A 73 -29.28 11.80 3.05
N ALA A 74 -30.26 12.66 2.77
CA ALA A 74 -30.82 12.83 1.43
C ALA A 74 -29.83 13.48 0.46
N THR A 75 -29.05 14.47 0.92
CA THR A 75 -28.01 15.14 0.15
C THR A 75 -26.87 14.18 -0.16
N LYS A 76 -26.40 13.43 0.83
CA LYS A 76 -25.37 12.40 0.65
C LYS A 76 -25.78 11.31 -0.35
N HIS A 77 -27.03 10.85 -0.24
CA HIS A 77 -27.56 9.84 -1.16
C HIS A 77 -27.68 10.37 -2.60
N ALA A 78 -28.07 11.64 -2.78
CA ALA A 78 -28.17 12.26 -4.10
C ALA A 78 -26.78 12.46 -4.74
N GLU A 79 -25.78 12.86 -3.98
CA GLU A 79 -24.39 12.98 -4.43
C GLU A 79 -23.83 11.61 -4.85
N HIS A 80 -24.03 10.59 -4.02
CA HIS A 80 -23.62 9.22 -4.34
C HIS A 80 -24.29 8.69 -5.61
N ALA A 81 -25.59 8.93 -5.78
CA ALA A 81 -26.31 8.53 -6.99
C ALA A 81 -25.80 9.25 -8.25
N GLN A 82 -25.41 10.53 -8.14
CA GLN A 82 -24.83 11.27 -9.27
C GLN A 82 -23.41 10.74 -9.61
N PHE A 83 -22.60 10.49 -8.61
CA PHE A 83 -21.29 9.87 -8.75
C PHE A 83 -21.38 8.52 -9.45
N PHE A 84 -22.25 7.66 -8.97
CA PHE A 84 -22.46 6.33 -9.51
C PHE A 84 -22.94 6.34 -10.98
N ARG A 85 -23.79 7.30 -11.34
CA ARG A 85 -24.21 7.48 -12.75
C ARG A 85 -23.03 7.85 -13.67
N ARG A 86 -22.11 8.70 -13.22
CA ARG A 86 -20.90 9.05 -13.98
C ARG A 86 -20.00 7.84 -14.19
N TRP A 87 -19.86 7.03 -13.16
CA TRP A 87 -19.09 5.79 -13.18
C TRP A 87 -19.65 4.79 -14.20
N THR A 88 -20.95 4.55 -14.19
CA THR A 88 -21.61 3.68 -15.17
C THR A 88 -21.51 4.22 -16.60
N VAL A 89 -21.60 5.54 -16.80
CA VAL A 89 -21.43 6.17 -18.13
C VAL A 89 -20.00 5.98 -18.66
N LEU A 90 -19.00 6.10 -17.80
CA LEU A 90 -17.60 5.92 -18.20
C LEU A 90 -17.34 4.49 -18.69
N TRP A 91 -17.65 3.48 -17.89
CA TRP A 91 -17.51 2.08 -18.32
C TRP A 91 -18.35 1.73 -19.54
N ARG A 92 -19.56 2.27 -19.61
CA ARG A 92 -20.40 2.10 -20.80
C ARG A 92 -19.74 2.68 -22.05
N SER A 93 -19.14 3.86 -21.98
CA SER A 93 -18.46 4.51 -23.11
C SER A 93 -17.22 3.74 -23.55
N ILE A 94 -16.42 3.23 -22.60
CA ILE A 94 -15.27 2.37 -22.87
C ILE A 94 -15.72 1.10 -23.62
N THR A 95 -16.73 0.41 -23.09
CA THR A 95 -17.22 -0.85 -23.66
C THR A 95 -17.85 -0.62 -25.03
N LEU A 96 -18.69 0.41 -25.21
CA LEU A 96 -19.31 0.72 -26.51
C LEU A 96 -18.27 1.04 -27.58
N SER A 97 -17.23 1.81 -27.25
CA SER A 97 -16.18 2.19 -28.20
C SER A 97 -15.30 1.00 -28.62
N SER A 98 -15.33 -0.12 -27.85
CA SER A 98 -14.62 -1.33 -28.23
C SER A 98 -15.37 -2.18 -29.30
N LEU A 99 -16.68 -1.98 -29.45
CA LEU A 99 -17.47 -2.75 -30.37
C LEU A 99 -17.39 -2.23 -31.81
N ASP A 100 -17.45 -0.90 -31.96
CA ASP A 100 -17.46 -0.26 -33.28
C ASP A 100 -16.99 1.19 -33.14
N ASP A 101 -16.19 1.66 -34.09
CA ASP A 101 -15.55 2.99 -34.03
C ASP A 101 -16.60 4.13 -34.20
N ASP A 102 -17.77 3.86 -34.79
CA ASP A 102 -18.81 4.85 -35.09
C ASP A 102 -19.89 4.98 -33.99
N VAL A 103 -19.81 4.20 -32.92
CA VAL A 103 -20.84 4.17 -31.85
C VAL A 103 -20.66 5.28 -30.82
N THR A 104 -19.45 5.77 -30.67
CA THR A 104 -19.09 6.82 -29.69
C THR A 104 -18.42 7.99 -30.38
N TYR A 105 -18.45 9.19 -29.72
CA TYR A 105 -17.85 10.40 -30.30
C TYR A 105 -16.34 10.23 -30.56
N LYS A 106 -15.63 9.47 -29.72
CA LYS A 106 -14.21 9.13 -29.86
C LYS A 106 -14.01 7.63 -29.53
N PRO A 107 -12.95 7.00 -30.03
CA PRO A 107 -12.63 5.61 -29.73
C PRO A 107 -11.99 5.48 -28.35
N TYR A 108 -12.76 5.72 -27.29
CA TYR A 108 -12.27 5.82 -25.89
C TYR A 108 -11.45 4.63 -25.43
N CYS A 109 -11.82 3.40 -25.82
CA CYS A 109 -11.06 2.19 -25.49
C CYS A 109 -9.62 2.23 -26.00
N ARG A 110 -9.33 2.96 -27.09
CA ARG A 110 -7.96 3.09 -27.63
C ARG A 110 -7.06 4.01 -26.82
N TYR A 111 -7.64 4.81 -25.92
CA TYR A 111 -6.89 5.74 -25.07
C TYR A 111 -6.43 5.10 -23.76
N ILE A 112 -7.04 3.97 -23.36
CA ILE A 112 -6.81 3.31 -22.09
C ILE A 112 -5.39 2.74 -22.04
N LYS A 113 -4.71 2.99 -20.93
CA LYS A 113 -3.41 2.42 -20.56
C LYS A 113 -3.54 1.38 -19.47
N THR A 114 -4.44 1.59 -18.53
CA THR A 114 -4.73 0.67 -17.43
C THR A 114 -6.14 0.12 -17.59
N LEU A 115 -6.30 -1.17 -17.42
CA LEU A 115 -7.59 -1.85 -17.46
C LEU A 115 -7.90 -2.43 -16.08
N ASP A 116 -8.54 -1.62 -15.24
CA ASP A 116 -8.89 -1.96 -13.87
C ASP A 116 -10.26 -2.65 -13.82
N PHE A 117 -10.24 -3.97 -13.88
CA PHE A 117 -11.45 -4.79 -13.77
C PHE A 117 -11.97 -4.91 -12.33
N ARG A 118 -11.15 -4.62 -11.31
CA ARG A 118 -11.62 -4.50 -9.94
C ARG A 118 -12.66 -3.39 -9.86
N ASN A 119 -12.34 -2.26 -10.44
CA ASN A 119 -13.23 -1.12 -10.50
C ASN A 119 -14.54 -1.44 -11.22
N LEU A 120 -14.48 -2.17 -12.35
CA LEU A 120 -15.68 -2.62 -13.07
C LEU A 120 -16.50 -3.61 -12.23
N SER A 121 -15.84 -4.56 -11.55
CA SER A 121 -16.52 -5.52 -10.67
C SER A 121 -17.27 -4.80 -9.54
N LEU A 122 -16.60 -3.87 -8.84
CA LEU A 122 -17.19 -3.06 -7.78
C LEU A 122 -18.42 -2.27 -8.25
N MET A 123 -18.36 -1.71 -9.47
CA MET A 123 -19.51 -1.04 -10.08
C MET A 123 -20.69 -2.01 -10.29
N LEU A 124 -20.43 -3.21 -10.80
CA LEU A 124 -21.46 -4.21 -11.08
C LEU A 124 -22.05 -4.83 -9.80
N GLU A 125 -21.28 -4.85 -8.70
CA GLU A 125 -21.68 -5.34 -7.39
C GLU A 125 -22.45 -4.30 -6.56
N ASP A 126 -22.30 -3.02 -6.89
CA ASP A 126 -22.89 -1.93 -6.11
C ASP A 126 -24.41 -2.07 -6.02
N MET A 127 -24.95 -1.83 -4.82
CA MET A 127 -26.39 -1.89 -4.54
C MET A 127 -27.21 -0.93 -5.40
N ASN A 128 -26.60 0.11 -5.97
CA ASN A 128 -27.25 1.06 -6.87
C ASN A 128 -27.25 0.58 -8.34
N PHE A 129 -26.48 -0.50 -8.67
CA PHE A 129 -26.50 -1.10 -10.01
C PHE A 129 -27.75 -1.96 -10.24
N THR A 130 -28.91 -1.36 -10.08
CA THR A 130 -30.22 -2.03 -10.18
C THR A 130 -31.19 -1.28 -11.09
N GLY A 131 -32.33 -1.88 -11.37
CA GLY A 131 -33.45 -1.24 -12.06
C GLY A 131 -33.07 -0.54 -13.37
N THR A 132 -33.33 0.75 -13.43
CA THR A 132 -33.13 1.57 -14.63
C THR A 132 -31.67 1.76 -14.99
N ILE A 133 -30.75 1.83 -14.02
CA ILE A 133 -29.31 2.02 -14.27
C ILE A 133 -28.74 0.79 -14.93
N ARG A 134 -28.99 -0.40 -14.39
CA ARG A 134 -28.55 -1.68 -14.98
C ARG A 134 -29.13 -1.88 -16.39
N THR A 135 -30.42 -1.60 -16.55
CA THR A 135 -31.08 -1.71 -17.87
C THR A 135 -30.48 -0.73 -18.86
N ALA A 136 -30.19 0.50 -18.45
CA ALA A 136 -29.55 1.50 -19.30
C ALA A 136 -28.11 1.13 -19.65
N PHE A 137 -27.34 0.57 -18.71
CA PHE A 137 -25.97 0.11 -18.96
C PHE A 137 -25.93 -0.96 -20.05
N PHE A 138 -26.75 -1.99 -19.96
CA PHE A 138 -26.79 -3.09 -20.93
C PHE A 138 -27.73 -2.84 -22.14
N ALA A 139 -28.26 -1.62 -22.29
CA ALA A 139 -29.15 -1.31 -23.42
C ALA A 139 -28.42 -1.29 -24.77
N GLY A 140 -29.16 -1.65 -25.83
CA GLY A 140 -28.66 -1.60 -27.19
C GLY A 140 -27.56 -2.62 -27.47
N ARG A 141 -26.42 -2.18 -27.97
CA ARG A 141 -25.28 -3.04 -28.35
C ARG A 141 -24.58 -3.72 -27.18
N LEU A 142 -24.82 -3.29 -25.95
CA LEU A 142 -24.26 -3.95 -24.77
C LEU A 142 -25.10 -5.09 -24.21
N ARG A 143 -26.26 -5.38 -24.81
CA ARG A 143 -27.11 -6.50 -24.38
C ARG A 143 -26.41 -7.86 -24.36
N PRO A 144 -25.49 -8.21 -25.29
CA PRO A 144 -24.75 -9.47 -25.25
C PRO A 144 -23.82 -9.63 -24.04
N PHE A 145 -23.45 -8.54 -23.35
CA PHE A 145 -22.61 -8.56 -22.14
C PHE A 145 -23.41 -8.72 -20.85
N HIS A 146 -24.71 -8.79 -20.92
CA HIS A 146 -25.56 -9.05 -19.77
C HIS A 146 -25.71 -10.55 -19.55
N PHE A 147 -24.99 -11.10 -18.60
CA PHE A 147 -25.06 -12.49 -18.18
C PHE A 147 -25.89 -12.59 -16.89
N PRO A 148 -27.18 -12.96 -16.96
CA PRO A 148 -28.02 -13.11 -15.79
C PRO A 148 -27.69 -14.41 -15.03
N LYS A 149 -27.56 -14.32 -13.71
CA LYS A 149 -27.41 -15.44 -12.79
C LYS A 149 -28.51 -15.40 -11.74
N THR A 150 -29.01 -16.54 -11.31
CA THR A 150 -30.01 -16.62 -10.26
C THR A 150 -29.33 -16.94 -8.92
N GLU A 151 -29.37 -16.00 -8.00
CA GLU A 151 -28.88 -16.18 -6.62
C GLU A 151 -30.01 -15.85 -5.62
N TYR A 152 -30.23 -16.73 -4.64
CA TYR A 152 -31.26 -16.55 -3.60
C TYR A 152 -32.62 -16.09 -4.15
N LYS A 153 -33.07 -16.69 -5.27
CA LYS A 153 -34.32 -16.36 -5.99
C LYS A 153 -34.38 -14.95 -6.63
N ARG A 154 -33.22 -14.25 -6.71
CA ARG A 154 -33.10 -12.96 -7.41
C ARG A 154 -32.24 -13.12 -8.65
N GLN A 155 -32.59 -12.37 -9.69
CA GLN A 155 -31.72 -12.26 -10.86
C GLN A 155 -30.66 -11.20 -10.61
N VAL A 156 -29.41 -11.63 -10.55
CA VAL A 156 -28.21 -10.78 -10.45
C VAL A 156 -27.38 -10.88 -11.73
N VAL A 157 -26.40 -10.02 -11.89
CA VAL A 157 -25.43 -10.09 -12.99
C VAL A 157 -24.35 -11.10 -12.61
N ASP A 158 -23.99 -12.00 -13.52
CA ASP A 158 -22.76 -12.78 -13.40
C ASP A 158 -21.58 -11.85 -13.71
N ILE A 159 -20.95 -11.37 -12.64
CA ILE A 159 -19.91 -10.34 -12.69
C ILE A 159 -18.69 -10.88 -13.43
N VAL A 160 -18.23 -12.08 -13.08
CA VAL A 160 -17.04 -12.68 -13.68
C VAL A 160 -17.23 -12.87 -15.18
N ALA A 161 -18.37 -13.43 -15.62
CA ALA A 161 -18.66 -13.61 -17.02
C ALA A 161 -18.75 -12.26 -17.76
N THR A 162 -19.40 -11.26 -17.13
CA THR A 162 -19.56 -9.92 -17.70
C THR A 162 -18.20 -9.22 -17.85
N VAL A 163 -17.38 -9.24 -16.81
CA VAL A 163 -16.04 -8.62 -16.80
C VAL A 163 -15.14 -9.26 -17.85
N ASN A 164 -15.10 -10.59 -17.92
CA ASN A 164 -14.30 -11.29 -18.93
C ASN A 164 -14.76 -10.98 -20.36
N ALA A 165 -16.06 -10.90 -20.61
CA ALA A 165 -16.59 -10.57 -21.93
C ALA A 165 -16.26 -9.11 -22.33
N ILE A 166 -16.42 -8.16 -21.40
CA ILE A 166 -16.03 -6.76 -21.62
C ILE A 166 -14.53 -6.65 -21.87
N GLY A 167 -13.71 -7.33 -21.03
CA GLY A 167 -12.26 -7.36 -21.16
C GLY A 167 -11.81 -7.90 -22.51
N ASP A 168 -12.44 -8.95 -23.00
CA ASP A 168 -12.14 -9.50 -24.32
C ASP A 168 -12.44 -8.51 -25.46
N ALA A 169 -13.56 -7.80 -25.38
CA ALA A 169 -13.92 -6.79 -26.37
C ALA A 169 -12.97 -5.57 -26.30
N VAL A 170 -12.64 -5.09 -25.11
CA VAL A 170 -11.80 -3.92 -24.92
C VAL A 170 -10.35 -4.21 -25.35
N THR A 171 -9.76 -5.32 -24.90
CA THR A 171 -8.38 -5.69 -25.26
C THR A 171 -8.19 -5.93 -26.75
N ALA A 172 -9.24 -6.30 -27.48
CA ALA A 172 -9.19 -6.45 -28.93
C ALA A 172 -8.95 -5.13 -29.69
N LYS A 173 -9.21 -3.99 -29.06
CA LYS A 173 -9.12 -2.65 -29.67
C LYS A 173 -8.09 -1.73 -28.98
N THR A 174 -7.65 -2.06 -27.78
CA THR A 174 -6.74 -1.24 -26.97
C THR A 174 -5.30 -1.61 -27.27
N THR A 175 -4.57 -0.74 -27.98
CA THR A 175 -3.16 -0.97 -28.37
C THR A 175 -2.15 -0.31 -27.43
N LEU A 176 -2.62 0.51 -26.49
CA LEU A 176 -1.80 1.28 -25.55
C LEU A 176 -1.78 0.67 -24.14
N LEU A 177 -2.33 -0.52 -23.97
CA LEU A 177 -2.48 -1.15 -22.68
C LEU A 177 -1.12 -1.47 -22.06
N GLU A 178 -0.87 -0.87 -20.89
CA GLU A 178 0.36 -1.00 -20.10
C GLU A 178 0.11 -1.81 -18.82
N GLU A 179 -1.16 -1.84 -18.32
CA GLU A 179 -1.50 -2.50 -17.06
C GLU A 179 -2.87 -3.20 -17.14
N ILE A 180 -2.95 -4.37 -16.52
CA ILE A 180 -4.19 -5.13 -16.30
C ILE A 180 -4.32 -5.43 -14.81
N ASP A 181 -5.46 -5.05 -14.20
CA ASP A 181 -5.80 -5.33 -12.80
C ASP A 181 -7.16 -6.02 -12.70
N GLY A 182 -7.26 -7.05 -11.89
CA GLY A 182 -8.52 -7.65 -11.46
C GLY A 182 -8.60 -9.16 -11.48
N HIS A 183 -9.84 -9.64 -11.35
CA HIS A 183 -10.16 -11.07 -11.39
C HIS A 183 -10.42 -11.52 -12.83
N ILE A 184 -9.48 -12.26 -13.40
CA ILE A 184 -9.55 -12.79 -14.77
C ILE A 184 -9.69 -14.30 -14.71
N SER A 185 -10.65 -14.85 -15.46
CA SER A 185 -10.81 -16.30 -15.54
C SER A 185 -9.68 -16.97 -16.34
N PRO A 186 -9.24 -18.16 -15.93
CA PRO A 186 -8.27 -18.94 -16.69
C PRO A 186 -8.65 -19.07 -18.18
N GLY A 187 -7.68 -18.90 -19.06
CA GLY A 187 -7.86 -19.00 -20.51
C GLY A 187 -8.21 -17.70 -21.25
N PHE A 188 -8.60 -16.62 -20.55
CA PHE A 188 -8.74 -15.31 -21.20
C PHE A 188 -7.40 -14.56 -21.25
N LEU A 189 -6.60 -14.64 -20.20
CA LEU A 189 -5.40 -13.85 -20.03
C LEU A 189 -4.37 -14.03 -21.17
N PRO A 190 -4.01 -15.24 -21.63
CA PRO A 190 -3.04 -15.40 -22.73
C PRO A 190 -3.45 -14.68 -24.00
N ARG A 191 -4.75 -14.72 -24.33
CA ARG A 191 -5.31 -14.02 -25.50
C ARG A 191 -5.26 -12.50 -25.36
N TRP A 192 -5.48 -11.97 -24.16
CA TRP A 192 -5.40 -10.53 -23.91
C TRP A 192 -3.95 -10.05 -23.97
N ILE A 193 -3.02 -10.82 -23.39
CA ILE A 193 -1.58 -10.56 -23.45
C ILE A 193 -1.10 -10.46 -24.89
N SER A 194 -1.47 -11.43 -25.76
CA SER A 194 -1.04 -11.44 -27.16
C SER A 194 -1.50 -10.22 -27.97
N ARG A 195 -2.51 -9.47 -27.47
CA ARG A 195 -3.01 -8.23 -28.06
C ARG A 195 -2.43 -6.96 -27.44
N SER A 196 -1.62 -7.10 -26.38
CA SER A 196 -1.14 -6.01 -25.53
C SER A 196 0.39 -5.91 -25.50
N PRO A 197 1.04 -5.54 -26.61
CA PRO A 197 2.51 -5.58 -26.72
C PRO A 197 3.22 -4.56 -25.81
N ARG A 198 2.49 -3.63 -25.21
CA ARG A 198 3.02 -2.62 -24.27
C ARG A 198 2.79 -2.99 -22.81
N LEU A 199 2.26 -4.18 -22.55
CA LEU A 199 1.97 -4.62 -21.19
C LEU A 199 3.25 -4.67 -20.34
N GLU A 200 3.24 -3.93 -19.23
CA GLU A 200 4.34 -3.82 -18.28
C GLU A 200 3.99 -4.43 -16.92
N THR A 201 2.71 -4.33 -16.53
CA THR A 201 2.26 -4.64 -15.17
C THR A 201 0.99 -5.49 -15.20
N MET A 202 0.95 -6.49 -14.33
CA MET A 202 -0.28 -7.23 -14.01
C MET A 202 -0.49 -7.28 -12.50
N VAL A 203 -1.74 -7.00 -12.09
CA VAL A 203 -2.24 -7.14 -10.72
C VAL A 203 -3.42 -8.12 -10.76
N LEU A 204 -3.19 -9.36 -10.36
CA LEU A 204 -4.17 -10.43 -10.50
C LEU A 204 -4.70 -10.86 -9.12
N TRP A 205 -6.02 -10.94 -9.01
CA TRP A 205 -6.66 -11.35 -7.76
C TRP A 205 -6.48 -12.82 -7.46
N LYS A 206 -6.40 -13.66 -8.50
CA LYS A 206 -6.17 -15.10 -8.38
C LYS A 206 -5.05 -15.54 -9.30
N GLY A 207 -4.09 -16.28 -8.77
CA GLY A 207 -2.97 -16.84 -9.53
C GLY A 207 -3.40 -17.83 -10.62
N ASP A 208 -4.58 -18.44 -10.48
CA ASP A 208 -5.11 -19.37 -11.49
C ASP A 208 -5.26 -18.73 -12.89
N ALA A 209 -5.31 -17.39 -12.98
CA ALA A 209 -5.30 -16.69 -14.27
C ALA A 209 -4.01 -16.90 -15.08
N LEU A 210 -2.89 -17.21 -14.43
CA LEU A 210 -1.58 -17.40 -15.05
C LEU A 210 -1.39 -18.76 -15.74
N ILE A 211 -2.29 -19.72 -15.48
CA ILE A 211 -2.21 -21.03 -16.12
C ILE A 211 -2.54 -20.95 -17.61
N ASN A 212 -2.25 -22.02 -18.35
CA ASN A 212 -2.56 -22.17 -19.77
C ASN A 212 -1.78 -21.22 -20.73
N GLY A 213 -0.49 -21.02 -20.47
CA GLY A 213 0.41 -20.36 -21.41
C GLY A 213 0.47 -18.83 -21.28
N ALA A 214 0.13 -18.27 -20.13
CA ALA A 214 0.26 -16.82 -19.88
C ALA A 214 1.73 -16.38 -19.92
N GLY A 215 2.65 -17.18 -19.36
CA GLY A 215 4.10 -16.91 -19.38
C GLY A 215 4.67 -16.93 -20.81
N GLU A 216 4.28 -17.92 -21.62
CA GLU A 216 4.68 -17.99 -23.03
C GLU A 216 4.15 -16.79 -23.82
N ALA A 217 2.86 -16.43 -23.61
CA ALA A 217 2.27 -15.26 -24.26
C ALA A 217 3.00 -13.94 -23.90
N ILE A 218 3.42 -13.77 -22.64
CA ILE A 218 4.24 -12.62 -22.22
C ILE A 218 5.60 -12.67 -22.92
N ALA A 219 6.28 -13.82 -22.88
CA ALA A 219 7.61 -13.97 -23.47
C ALA A 219 7.64 -13.67 -24.99
N GLU A 220 6.56 -13.97 -25.68
CA GLU A 220 6.45 -13.73 -27.13
C GLU A 220 6.04 -12.29 -27.47
N ASN A 221 5.15 -11.67 -26.67
CA ASN A 221 4.46 -10.44 -27.09
C ASN A 221 4.79 -9.20 -26.24
N CYS A 222 5.27 -9.35 -24.98
CA CYS A 222 5.39 -8.24 -24.04
C CYS A 222 6.85 -8.02 -23.63
N GLU A 223 7.64 -7.33 -24.45
CA GLU A 223 9.06 -7.08 -24.19
C GLU A 223 9.32 -6.23 -22.93
N ASN A 224 8.35 -5.40 -22.55
CA ASN A 224 8.48 -4.47 -21.42
C ASN A 224 7.83 -5.00 -20.13
N PHE A 225 7.34 -6.23 -20.13
CA PHE A 225 6.73 -6.80 -18.93
C PHE A 225 7.76 -6.94 -17.81
N LYS A 226 7.41 -6.45 -16.60
CA LYS A 226 8.38 -6.39 -15.50
C LYS A 226 7.76 -6.53 -14.10
N ASN A 227 6.45 -6.25 -13.94
CA ASN A 227 5.81 -6.19 -12.64
C ASN A 227 4.64 -7.17 -12.56
N LEU A 228 4.64 -8.00 -11.51
CA LEU A 228 3.57 -8.94 -11.23
C LEU A 228 3.16 -8.85 -9.76
N THR A 229 1.89 -8.59 -9.51
CA THR A 229 1.26 -8.70 -8.19
C THR A 229 0.17 -9.77 -8.22
N LEU A 230 0.18 -10.67 -7.24
CA LEU A 230 -0.84 -11.68 -7.03
C LEU A 230 -1.49 -11.47 -5.66
N HIS A 231 -2.83 -11.38 -5.60
CA HIS A 231 -3.51 -11.24 -4.33
C HIS A 231 -3.58 -12.56 -3.58
N GLU A 232 -3.99 -13.63 -4.23
CA GLU A 232 -4.08 -14.95 -3.59
C GLU A 232 -3.84 -16.10 -4.58
N TRP A 233 -3.33 -17.23 -4.07
CA TRP A 233 -3.26 -18.49 -4.83
C TRP A 233 -3.26 -19.71 -3.94
N MET A 234 -4.46 -20.22 -3.61
CA MET A 234 -4.67 -21.30 -2.66
C MET A 234 -4.77 -22.70 -3.29
N SER A 235 -4.63 -22.81 -4.62
CA SER A 235 -4.65 -24.11 -5.28
C SER A 235 -3.57 -25.03 -4.71
N PRO A 236 -3.84 -26.33 -4.47
CA PRO A 236 -2.86 -27.26 -3.89
C PRO A 236 -1.56 -27.40 -4.68
N ASN A 237 -1.62 -27.17 -6.00
CA ASN A 237 -0.51 -27.22 -6.94
C ASN A 237 -0.04 -25.82 -7.38
N ALA A 238 -0.30 -24.79 -6.57
CA ALA A 238 0.07 -23.41 -6.90
C ALA A 238 1.59 -23.25 -7.08
N ASP A 239 2.39 -23.96 -6.27
CA ASP A 239 3.87 -23.88 -6.38
C ASP A 239 4.38 -24.40 -7.72
N GLU A 240 3.89 -25.55 -8.18
CA GLU A 240 4.26 -26.13 -9.48
C GLU A 240 3.78 -25.24 -10.63
N LEU A 241 2.54 -24.75 -10.55
CA LEU A 241 1.95 -23.92 -11.61
C LEU A 241 2.64 -22.57 -11.72
N PHE A 242 2.96 -21.95 -10.60
CA PHE A 242 3.67 -20.67 -10.61
C PHE A 242 5.13 -20.85 -11.07
N ALA A 243 5.80 -21.90 -10.65
CA ALA A 243 7.13 -22.23 -11.14
C ALA A 243 7.14 -22.48 -12.67
N ALA A 244 6.10 -23.15 -13.20
CA ALA A 244 5.94 -23.34 -14.65
C ALA A 244 5.78 -21.98 -15.36
N PHE A 245 4.87 -21.12 -14.91
CA PHE A 245 4.69 -19.78 -15.43
C PHE A 245 6.00 -18.98 -15.44
N LEU A 246 6.72 -18.93 -14.31
CA LEU A 246 8.00 -18.22 -14.20
C LEU A 246 9.07 -18.79 -15.16
N THR A 247 9.00 -20.10 -15.42
CA THR A 247 9.92 -20.78 -16.34
C THR A 247 9.62 -20.47 -17.80
N GLU A 248 8.36 -20.23 -18.15
CA GLU A 248 7.91 -19.78 -19.48
C GLU A 248 8.37 -18.35 -19.79
N LEU A 249 8.53 -17.50 -18.78
CA LEU A 249 9.05 -16.13 -18.96
C LEU A 249 10.52 -16.18 -19.43
N LYS A 250 10.93 -15.17 -20.19
CA LYS A 250 12.35 -14.94 -20.47
C LYS A 250 13.11 -14.69 -19.15
N PRO A 251 14.36 -15.15 -19.02
CA PRO A 251 15.19 -14.76 -17.87
C PRO A 251 15.26 -13.24 -17.72
N ASP A 252 15.36 -12.78 -16.49
CA ASP A 252 15.50 -11.35 -16.15
C ASP A 252 14.31 -10.46 -16.58
N THR A 253 13.12 -11.05 -16.81
CA THR A 253 11.90 -10.31 -17.13
C THR A 253 11.40 -9.54 -15.91
N LEU A 254 11.26 -10.20 -14.76
CA LEU A 254 10.68 -9.57 -13.57
C LEU A 254 11.69 -8.67 -12.86
N THR A 255 11.22 -7.46 -12.52
CA THR A 255 11.90 -6.52 -11.62
C THR A 255 11.14 -6.34 -10.30
N TYR A 256 9.85 -6.64 -10.31
CA TYR A 256 8.95 -6.57 -9.16
C TYR A 256 8.07 -7.81 -9.11
N PHE A 257 8.00 -8.45 -7.93
CA PHE A 257 7.02 -9.49 -7.63
C PHE A 257 6.46 -9.31 -6.23
N GLU A 258 5.14 -9.37 -6.13
CA GLU A 258 4.41 -9.32 -4.87
C GLU A 258 3.35 -10.41 -4.79
N MET A 259 3.31 -11.10 -3.65
CA MET A 259 2.22 -11.96 -3.22
C MET A 259 1.60 -11.36 -1.95
N ILE A 260 0.35 -10.88 -2.04
CA ILE A 260 -0.25 -10.07 -0.97
C ILE A 260 -0.82 -10.92 0.16
N SER A 261 -1.53 -12.01 -0.17
CA SER A 261 -2.35 -12.73 0.78
C SER A 261 -2.10 -14.25 0.74
N PHE A 262 -3.10 -15.03 1.15
CA PHE A 262 -3.00 -16.49 1.28
C PHE A 262 -2.55 -17.19 0.01
N ASN A 263 -1.50 -18.00 0.14
CA ASN A 263 -0.92 -18.70 -1.00
C ASN A 263 -0.28 -20.03 -0.61
N ASN A 264 -0.06 -20.86 -1.62
CA ASN A 264 0.64 -22.14 -1.50
C ASN A 264 1.89 -22.16 -2.39
N ILE A 265 2.54 -21.01 -2.63
CA ILE A 265 3.84 -20.97 -3.30
C ILE A 265 4.95 -21.44 -2.36
N GLY A 266 6.06 -21.94 -2.91
CA GLY A 266 7.12 -22.48 -2.08
C GLY A 266 8.42 -22.73 -2.86
N LYS A 267 9.05 -23.86 -2.61
CA LYS A 267 10.39 -24.19 -3.08
C LYS A 267 10.57 -24.09 -4.60
N LEU A 268 9.61 -24.57 -5.37
CA LEU A 268 9.72 -24.59 -6.84
C LEU A 268 9.61 -23.19 -7.41
N SER A 269 8.63 -22.41 -6.94
CA SER A 269 8.44 -21.01 -7.30
C SER A 269 9.64 -20.16 -6.92
N PHE A 270 10.18 -20.35 -5.72
CA PHE A 270 11.36 -19.60 -5.25
C PHE A 270 12.60 -19.90 -6.10
N GLY A 271 12.82 -21.17 -6.44
CA GLY A 271 13.89 -21.56 -7.35
C GLY A 271 13.72 -20.97 -8.76
N ALA A 272 12.48 -20.88 -9.25
CA ALA A 272 12.18 -20.26 -10.54
C ALA A 272 12.36 -18.74 -10.52
N LEU A 273 11.99 -18.05 -9.42
CA LEU A 273 12.26 -16.62 -9.22
C LEU A 273 13.75 -16.30 -9.30
N GLY A 274 14.63 -17.20 -8.84
CA GLY A 274 16.08 -17.05 -8.95
C GLY A 274 16.63 -16.92 -10.37
N ARG A 275 15.83 -17.19 -11.41
CA ARG A 275 16.18 -16.95 -12.82
C ARG A 275 16.05 -15.47 -13.22
N HIS A 276 15.32 -14.68 -12.44
CA HIS A 276 15.11 -13.26 -12.68
C HIS A 276 16.10 -12.43 -11.85
N ARG A 277 17.37 -12.44 -12.26
CA ARG A 277 18.47 -11.77 -11.53
C ARG A 277 18.31 -10.25 -11.44
N LYS A 278 17.41 -9.65 -12.24
CA LYS A 278 17.06 -8.23 -12.18
C LYS A 278 15.91 -7.93 -11.22
N LEU A 279 15.43 -8.92 -10.47
CA LEU A 279 14.39 -8.73 -9.47
C LEU A 279 14.91 -7.82 -8.37
N GLN A 280 14.28 -6.64 -8.26
CA GLN A 280 14.67 -5.57 -7.33
C GLN A 280 13.75 -5.50 -6.11
N GLN A 281 12.48 -5.83 -6.29
CA GLN A 281 11.49 -5.81 -5.23
C GLN A 281 10.79 -7.17 -5.14
N LEU A 282 10.87 -7.77 -3.96
CA LEU A 282 10.24 -9.04 -3.65
C LEU A 282 9.44 -8.90 -2.35
N GLU A 283 8.12 -9.04 -2.46
CA GLU A 283 7.21 -8.95 -1.33
C GLU A 283 6.38 -10.24 -1.25
N LEU A 284 6.54 -11.00 -0.17
CA LEU A 284 5.88 -12.30 0.01
C LEU A 284 5.07 -12.28 1.30
N GLY A 285 3.76 -12.05 1.16
CA GLY A 285 2.81 -12.04 2.25
C GLY A 285 2.26 -13.43 2.58
N ASN A 286 1.89 -13.65 3.84
CA ASN A 286 1.23 -14.85 4.32
C ASN A 286 1.91 -16.17 3.90
N LEU A 287 3.23 -16.26 4.02
CA LEU A 287 4.00 -17.47 3.75
C LEU A 287 3.54 -18.61 4.67
N ASN A 288 3.34 -19.79 4.11
CA ASN A 288 3.08 -20.98 4.89
C ASN A 288 4.39 -21.59 5.43
N GLU A 289 4.30 -22.59 6.33
CA GLU A 289 5.48 -23.21 6.94
C GLU A 289 6.45 -23.81 5.92
N ASP A 290 5.95 -24.45 4.85
CA ASP A 290 6.81 -25.05 3.83
C ASP A 290 7.56 -23.98 3.04
N ALA A 291 6.94 -22.86 2.75
CA ALA A 291 7.59 -21.72 2.10
C ALA A 291 8.73 -21.17 2.99
N VAL A 292 8.46 -20.93 4.28
CA VAL A 292 9.48 -20.44 5.22
C VAL A 292 10.66 -21.41 5.33
N ARG A 293 10.41 -22.73 5.39
CA ARG A 293 11.45 -23.78 5.42
C ARG A 293 12.27 -23.89 4.14
N ASN A 294 11.86 -23.27 3.05
CA ASN A 294 12.52 -23.32 1.76
C ASN A 294 12.97 -21.94 1.24
N LEU A 295 13.06 -20.93 2.11
CA LEU A 295 13.51 -19.57 1.75
C LEU A 295 14.90 -19.53 1.09
N ASN A 296 15.77 -20.50 1.41
CA ASN A 296 17.08 -20.64 0.77
C ASN A 296 16.99 -20.86 -0.76
N ALA A 297 15.85 -21.28 -1.29
CA ALA A 297 15.65 -21.40 -2.74
C ALA A 297 15.64 -20.03 -3.45
N LEU A 298 15.46 -18.92 -2.72
CA LEU A 298 15.53 -17.55 -3.24
C LEU A 298 16.98 -17.05 -3.47
N LYS A 299 18.01 -17.84 -3.16
CA LYS A 299 19.42 -17.44 -3.24
C LYS A 299 19.90 -16.93 -4.61
N GLY A 300 19.14 -17.18 -5.68
CA GLY A 300 19.40 -16.61 -7.00
C GLY A 300 19.02 -15.14 -7.15
N CYS A 301 18.16 -14.61 -6.26
CA CYS A 301 17.67 -13.24 -6.28
C CYS A 301 18.66 -12.32 -5.53
N THR A 302 19.75 -11.90 -6.16
CA THR A 302 20.83 -11.12 -5.50
C THR A 302 20.77 -9.61 -5.73
N SER A 303 19.95 -9.13 -6.69
CA SER A 303 19.80 -7.70 -6.98
C SER A 303 18.66 -7.01 -6.23
N ILE A 304 18.20 -7.65 -5.16
CA ILE A 304 17.06 -7.14 -4.37
C ILE A 304 17.44 -5.85 -3.64
N HIS A 305 16.59 -4.82 -3.82
CA HIS A 305 16.63 -3.56 -3.09
C HIS A 305 15.62 -3.54 -1.94
N THR A 306 14.45 -4.12 -2.17
CA THR A 306 13.37 -4.22 -1.19
C THR A 306 12.96 -5.68 -1.03
N LEU A 307 13.03 -6.17 0.19
CA LEU A 307 12.56 -7.50 0.58
C LEU A 307 11.58 -7.39 1.74
N LYS A 308 10.34 -7.86 1.51
CA LYS A 308 9.35 -7.98 2.58
C LYS A 308 8.86 -9.41 2.65
N LEU A 309 8.94 -9.98 3.83
CA LEU A 309 8.51 -11.35 4.12
C LEU A 309 7.54 -11.33 5.31
N ASP A 310 6.36 -11.94 5.17
CA ASP A 310 5.37 -12.09 6.24
C ASP A 310 5.07 -13.59 6.45
N ASP A 311 5.46 -14.14 7.58
CA ASP A 311 5.13 -15.50 7.98
C ASP A 311 3.71 -15.53 8.57
N ASN A 312 2.82 -16.32 7.98
CA ASN A 312 1.42 -16.37 8.39
C ASN A 312 1.24 -16.74 9.87
N TYR A 313 2.02 -17.72 10.35
CA TYR A 313 1.85 -18.29 11.68
C TYR A 313 2.89 -17.85 12.71
N GLY A 314 4.09 -17.47 12.29
CA GLY A 314 5.17 -17.07 13.20
C GLY A 314 5.72 -18.19 14.08
N THR A 315 5.59 -19.44 13.63
CA THR A 315 5.94 -20.62 14.44
C THR A 315 7.14 -21.39 13.94
N VAL A 316 7.61 -21.09 12.74
CA VAL A 316 8.68 -21.86 12.10
C VAL A 316 10.03 -21.48 12.67
N ARG A 317 10.72 -22.46 13.24
CA ARG A 317 12.06 -22.33 13.84
C ARG A 317 13.11 -22.91 12.91
N ILE A 318 13.55 -22.13 11.94
CA ILE A 318 14.54 -22.61 10.95
C ILE A 318 15.96 -22.70 11.55
N GLU A 319 16.30 -21.84 12.52
CA GLU A 319 17.61 -21.90 13.20
C GLU A 319 17.78 -23.21 13.95
N GLU A 320 16.77 -23.67 14.69
CA GLU A 320 16.83 -24.89 15.49
C GLU A 320 16.64 -26.17 14.67
N LEU A 321 15.66 -26.16 13.73
CA LEU A 321 15.20 -27.38 13.07
C LEU A 321 15.80 -27.59 11.67
N ASN A 322 16.23 -26.52 11.02
CA ASN A 322 16.75 -26.52 9.66
C ASN A 322 17.95 -25.57 9.54
N ASN A 323 18.96 -25.72 10.40
CA ASN A 323 20.08 -24.78 10.50
C ASN A 323 20.82 -24.54 9.17
N ASP A 324 20.89 -25.55 8.30
CA ASP A 324 21.51 -25.38 6.99
C ASP A 324 20.73 -24.36 6.14
N VAL A 325 19.39 -24.42 6.16
CA VAL A 325 18.53 -23.44 5.48
C VAL A 325 18.71 -22.05 6.09
N PHE A 326 18.75 -21.96 7.41
CA PHE A 326 18.99 -20.70 8.11
C PHE A 326 20.32 -20.05 7.67
N LEU A 327 21.41 -20.82 7.66
CA LEU A 327 22.72 -20.31 7.23
C LEU A 327 22.75 -19.91 5.76
N GLU A 328 22.10 -20.67 4.87
CA GLU A 328 21.98 -20.30 3.46
C GLU A 328 21.15 -19.02 3.26
N VAL A 329 20.12 -18.78 4.08
CA VAL A 329 19.34 -17.53 4.05
C VAL A 329 20.18 -16.34 4.53
N VAL A 330 20.97 -16.51 5.61
CA VAL A 330 21.91 -15.48 6.08
C VAL A 330 22.94 -15.14 5.00
N GLU A 331 23.51 -16.15 4.34
CA GLU A 331 24.48 -15.97 3.24
C GLU A 331 23.84 -15.24 2.06
N TRP A 332 22.63 -15.66 1.64
CA TRP A 332 21.88 -15.00 0.59
C TRP A 332 21.64 -13.52 0.89
N LEU A 333 21.05 -13.18 2.04
CA LEU A 333 20.78 -11.79 2.42
C LEU A 333 22.08 -10.97 2.53
N SER A 334 23.16 -11.56 3.06
CA SER A 334 24.46 -10.90 3.16
C SER A 334 25.12 -10.67 1.79
N SER A 335 24.72 -11.42 0.76
CA SER A 335 25.17 -11.23 -0.61
C SER A 335 24.40 -10.17 -1.40
N CYS A 336 23.23 -9.74 -0.89
CA CYS A 336 22.39 -8.72 -1.52
C CYS A 336 22.94 -7.31 -1.25
N THR A 337 24.00 -6.91 -1.96
CA THR A 337 24.71 -5.63 -1.74
C THR A 337 23.85 -4.39 -2.00
N GLU A 338 22.79 -4.54 -2.80
CA GLU A 338 21.85 -3.47 -3.13
C GLU A 338 20.64 -3.40 -2.18
N LEU A 339 20.56 -4.30 -1.20
CA LEU A 339 19.47 -4.31 -0.23
C LEU A 339 19.47 -3.03 0.61
N ARG A 340 18.32 -2.32 0.61
CA ARG A 340 18.10 -1.06 1.33
C ARG A 340 16.89 -1.10 2.24
N ASP A 341 15.90 -1.89 1.90
CA ASP A 341 14.63 -2.00 2.61
C ASP A 341 14.37 -3.46 2.95
N LEU A 342 14.39 -3.79 4.24
CA LEU A 342 14.16 -5.14 4.75
C LEU A 342 13.03 -5.14 5.77
N SER A 343 11.98 -5.90 5.51
CA SER A 343 10.85 -6.08 6.41
C SER A 343 10.61 -7.56 6.68
N LEU A 344 10.64 -7.93 7.95
CA LEU A 344 10.28 -9.27 8.42
C LEU A 344 9.09 -9.16 9.39
N LYS A 345 8.01 -9.86 9.08
CA LYS A 345 6.82 -9.84 9.91
C LYS A 345 6.48 -11.23 10.39
N LYS A 346 6.28 -11.37 11.69
CA LYS A 346 5.99 -12.64 12.37
C LYS A 346 7.04 -13.75 12.14
N PHE A 347 8.27 -13.43 11.80
CA PHE A 347 9.34 -14.42 11.70
C PHE A 347 9.90 -14.74 13.08
N PHE A 348 9.73 -16.01 13.54
CA PHE A 348 10.24 -16.45 14.84
C PHE A 348 11.76 -16.22 14.96
N ASP A 349 12.52 -16.64 13.93
CA ASP A 349 13.98 -16.46 13.89
C ASP A 349 14.42 -15.11 13.30
N GLY A 350 13.49 -14.14 13.15
CA GLY A 350 13.79 -12.80 12.63
C GLY A 350 14.93 -12.11 13.36
N PRO A 351 14.93 -12.03 14.70
CA PRO A 351 16.05 -11.46 15.46
C PRO A 351 17.37 -12.18 15.23
N ALA A 352 17.38 -13.53 15.25
CA ALA A 352 18.58 -14.34 15.00
C ALA A 352 19.16 -14.10 13.60
N LEU A 353 18.28 -14.02 12.59
CA LEU A 353 18.66 -13.75 11.22
C LEU A 353 19.26 -12.34 11.08
N LEU A 354 18.57 -11.33 11.60
CA LEU A 354 18.99 -9.94 11.53
C LEU A 354 20.30 -9.70 12.29
N SER A 355 20.49 -10.32 13.48
CA SER A 355 21.74 -10.18 14.21
C SER A 355 22.97 -10.54 13.39
N ARG A 356 22.84 -11.53 12.48
CA ARG A 356 23.95 -11.97 11.60
C ARG A 356 24.06 -11.13 10.34
N VAL A 357 22.93 -10.79 9.73
CA VAL A 357 22.89 -10.03 8.47
C VAL A 357 23.36 -8.59 8.68
N LEU A 358 22.98 -7.92 9.79
CA LEU A 358 23.36 -6.54 10.06
C LEU A 358 24.85 -6.34 10.34
N HIS A 359 25.56 -7.38 10.80
CA HIS A 359 27.02 -7.35 10.92
C HIS A 359 27.75 -7.47 9.58
N SER A 360 27.06 -7.83 8.49
CA SER A 360 27.68 -7.92 7.18
C SER A 360 28.06 -6.54 6.64
N PRO A 361 29.34 -6.28 6.29
CA PRO A 361 29.76 -4.99 5.77
C PRO A 361 29.17 -4.65 4.40
N ASN A 362 28.63 -5.66 3.72
CA ASN A 362 28.02 -5.52 2.38
C ASN A 362 26.57 -5.01 2.45
N VAL A 363 25.89 -5.21 3.58
CA VAL A 363 24.49 -4.80 3.77
C VAL A 363 24.45 -3.41 4.39
N LYS A 364 23.78 -2.47 3.73
CA LYS A 364 23.60 -1.09 4.19
C LYS A 364 22.14 -0.70 4.04
N LEU A 365 21.36 -1.03 5.08
CA LEU A 365 19.94 -0.74 5.07
C LEU A 365 19.68 0.75 5.28
N THR A 366 18.65 1.26 4.62
CA THR A 366 18.05 2.57 4.90
C THR A 366 16.72 2.43 5.65
N ARG A 367 16.01 1.32 5.46
CA ARG A 367 14.78 0.99 6.18
C ARG A 367 14.83 -0.42 6.71
N LEU A 368 14.41 -0.57 7.96
CA LEU A 368 14.29 -1.86 8.63
C LEU A 368 12.96 -1.94 9.38
N SER A 369 12.21 -3.01 9.13
CA SER A 369 10.99 -3.34 9.88
C SER A 369 11.09 -4.75 10.44
N LEU A 370 10.81 -4.91 11.72
CA LEU A 370 10.66 -6.21 12.37
C LEU A 370 9.39 -6.20 13.21
N GLU A 371 8.42 -7.04 12.87
CA GLU A 371 7.13 -7.09 13.54
C GLU A 371 6.80 -8.47 14.12
N GLY A 372 6.19 -8.47 15.30
CA GLY A 372 5.68 -9.68 15.93
C GLY A 372 6.78 -10.59 16.49
N TYR A 373 7.86 -10.00 17.03
CA TYR A 373 8.97 -10.73 17.63
C TYR A 373 8.96 -10.61 19.16
N THR A 374 9.56 -11.59 19.82
CA THR A 374 9.78 -11.56 21.27
C THR A 374 11.01 -10.71 21.57
N VAL A 375 10.82 -9.61 22.29
CA VAL A 375 11.91 -8.69 22.68
C VAL A 375 12.80 -9.34 23.73
N ARG A 376 12.24 -10.13 24.65
CA ARG A 376 12.93 -10.82 25.73
C ARG A 376 13.56 -12.13 25.26
N ASN A 377 14.67 -12.08 24.56
CA ASN A 377 15.51 -13.27 24.32
C ASN A 377 16.93 -12.87 23.89
N VAL A 378 17.86 -13.81 23.96
CA VAL A 378 19.27 -13.59 23.59
C VAL A 378 19.41 -13.16 22.12
N ASN A 379 18.62 -13.73 21.21
CA ASN A 379 18.68 -13.37 19.81
C ASN A 379 18.18 -11.93 19.56
N ALA A 380 17.18 -11.47 20.32
CA ALA A 380 16.73 -10.07 20.27
C ALA A 380 17.79 -9.11 20.80
N GLN A 381 18.46 -9.44 21.92
CA GLN A 381 19.57 -8.65 22.43
C GLN A 381 20.72 -8.54 21.43
N LEU A 382 21.08 -9.65 20.76
CA LEU A 382 22.10 -9.66 19.71
C LEU A 382 21.67 -8.81 18.50
N PHE A 383 20.41 -8.89 18.11
CA PHE A 383 19.85 -8.06 17.05
C PHE A 383 19.88 -6.57 17.39
N HIS A 384 19.41 -6.21 18.59
CA HIS A 384 19.42 -4.81 19.03
C HIS A 384 20.84 -4.24 19.10
N SER A 385 21.81 -5.04 19.58
CA SER A 385 23.22 -4.64 19.56
C SER A 385 23.76 -4.45 18.15
N ALA A 386 23.35 -5.31 17.19
CA ALA A 386 23.79 -5.23 15.79
C ALA A 386 23.21 -4.00 15.04
N LEU A 387 22.11 -3.39 15.54
CA LEU A 387 21.59 -2.15 14.97
C LEU A 387 22.66 -1.04 14.95
N ALA A 388 23.51 -0.96 15.96
CA ALA A 388 24.56 0.06 16.06
C ALA A 388 25.53 0.07 14.86
N ASP A 389 25.65 -1.04 14.11
CA ASP A 389 26.51 -1.15 12.93
C ASP A 389 25.86 -0.56 11.67
N GLN A 390 24.53 -0.37 11.66
CA GLN A 390 23.76 0.08 10.51
C GLN A 390 23.52 1.59 10.49
N LYS A 391 24.59 2.38 10.50
CA LYS A 391 24.53 3.85 10.52
C LYS A 391 23.86 4.49 9.28
N SER A 392 23.55 3.71 8.27
CA SER A 392 22.79 4.14 7.08
C SER A 392 21.28 4.13 7.30
N LEU A 393 20.78 3.60 8.42
CA LEU A 393 19.34 3.55 8.68
C LEU A 393 18.75 4.96 8.85
N GLU A 394 17.69 5.20 8.10
CA GLU A 394 16.87 6.41 8.15
C GLU A 394 15.48 6.12 8.72
N SER A 395 15.01 4.87 8.64
CA SER A 395 13.71 4.44 9.16
C SER A 395 13.83 3.09 9.86
N VAL A 396 13.33 3.02 11.10
CA VAL A 396 13.26 1.78 11.90
C VAL A 396 11.86 1.63 12.46
N TRP A 397 11.26 0.47 12.18
CA TRP A 397 9.96 0.06 12.70
C TRP A 397 10.08 -1.26 13.46
N LEU A 398 9.90 -1.21 14.77
CA LEU A 398 9.92 -2.39 15.65
C LEU A 398 8.54 -2.58 16.27
N LYS A 399 7.97 -3.77 16.13
CA LYS A 399 6.75 -4.15 16.81
C LYS A 399 6.97 -5.45 17.57
N GLY A 400 6.93 -5.37 18.89
CA GLY A 400 6.99 -6.53 19.78
C GLY A 400 5.70 -7.37 19.72
N ASN A 401 5.66 -8.40 20.52
CA ASN A 401 4.48 -9.25 20.71
C ASN A 401 3.77 -9.01 22.07
N GLY A 402 4.13 -7.93 22.78
CA GLY A 402 3.53 -7.56 24.05
C GLY A 402 3.94 -8.47 25.24
N GLU A 403 5.00 -9.28 25.09
CA GLU A 403 5.52 -10.09 26.20
C GLU A 403 6.34 -9.24 27.18
N ASP A 404 6.41 -9.69 28.44
CA ASP A 404 7.25 -9.06 29.48
C ASP A 404 8.70 -8.95 29.03
N THR A 405 9.28 -7.76 29.20
CA THR A 405 10.69 -7.48 28.94
C THR A 405 11.42 -7.19 30.25
N THR A 406 12.74 -7.28 30.24
CA THR A 406 13.56 -6.85 31.35
C THR A 406 14.15 -5.46 31.10
N PRO A 407 14.50 -4.69 32.14
CA PRO A 407 15.20 -3.43 31.95
C PRO A 407 16.49 -3.55 31.12
N ASP A 408 17.21 -4.67 31.25
CA ASP A 408 18.44 -4.93 30.47
C ASP A 408 18.13 -5.10 28.99
N ASP A 409 17.02 -5.78 28.62
CA ASP A 409 16.60 -5.94 27.22
C ASP A 409 16.31 -4.56 26.57
N LEU A 410 15.61 -3.70 27.31
CA LEU A 410 15.28 -2.35 26.87
C LEU A 410 16.51 -1.45 26.78
N GLN A 411 17.40 -1.53 27.75
CA GLN A 411 18.66 -0.78 27.73
C GLN A 411 19.48 -1.12 26.48
N ILE A 412 19.65 -2.41 26.15
CA ILE A 412 20.39 -2.85 24.98
C ILE A 412 19.71 -2.34 23.69
N MET A 413 18.38 -2.38 23.62
CA MET A 413 17.63 -1.87 22.47
C MET A 413 17.85 -0.36 22.30
N VAL A 414 17.67 0.41 23.35
CA VAL A 414 17.83 1.87 23.32
C VAL A 414 19.27 2.27 22.99
N GLU A 415 20.27 1.60 23.57
CA GLU A 415 21.68 1.81 23.24
C GLU A 415 21.97 1.55 21.76
N GLY A 416 21.41 0.47 21.19
CA GLY A 416 21.53 0.17 19.77
C GLY A 416 20.94 1.26 18.90
N LEU A 417 19.72 1.71 19.23
CA LEU A 417 19.01 2.76 18.50
C LEU A 417 19.70 4.13 18.61
N CYS A 418 20.21 4.49 19.77
CA CYS A 418 20.93 5.77 19.98
C CYS A 418 22.17 5.95 19.08
N ASN A 419 22.71 4.87 18.54
CA ASN A 419 23.82 4.92 17.58
C ASN A 419 23.41 5.29 16.15
N LEU A 420 22.10 5.33 15.83
CA LEU A 420 21.56 5.56 14.51
C LEU A 420 21.34 7.06 14.22
N THR A 421 22.38 7.84 14.22
CA THR A 421 22.32 9.32 14.16
C THR A 421 21.70 9.89 12.86
N ASN A 422 21.51 9.07 11.84
CA ASN A 422 20.82 9.45 10.58
C ASN A 422 19.32 9.13 10.59
N LEU A 423 18.81 8.58 11.71
CA LEU A 423 17.41 8.15 11.80
C LEU A 423 16.45 9.34 11.70
N ARG A 424 15.46 9.21 10.83
CA ARG A 424 14.37 10.16 10.59
C ARG A 424 13.03 9.64 11.09
N GLU A 425 12.83 8.34 10.99
CA GLU A 425 11.58 7.69 11.36
C GLU A 425 11.86 6.57 12.37
N LEU A 426 11.24 6.64 13.53
CA LEU A 426 11.33 5.62 14.57
C LEU A 426 9.93 5.28 15.08
N ALA A 427 9.55 4.02 14.91
CA ALA A 427 8.33 3.48 15.49
C ALA A 427 8.63 2.28 16.39
N LEU A 428 8.25 2.39 17.64
CA LEU A 428 8.39 1.36 18.68
C LEU A 428 7.00 0.98 19.18
N LYS A 429 6.42 -0.09 18.61
CA LYS A 429 5.06 -0.54 18.92
C LYS A 429 5.08 -1.79 19.78
N ASP A 430 4.31 -1.80 20.83
CA ASP A 430 4.12 -2.96 21.70
C ASP A 430 5.45 -3.66 22.08
N VAL A 431 6.52 -2.87 22.23
CA VAL A 431 7.84 -3.41 22.56
C VAL A 431 7.95 -3.77 24.04
N SER A 432 7.33 -2.97 24.91
CA SER A 432 7.25 -3.22 26.36
C SER A 432 6.40 -2.16 27.06
N ASP A 433 5.68 -2.58 28.11
CA ASP A 433 5.02 -1.67 29.05
C ASP A 433 6.02 -0.97 29.98
N GLU A 434 7.23 -1.52 30.12
CA GLU A 434 8.34 -0.93 30.89
C GLU A 434 9.13 0.13 30.11
N PHE A 435 8.67 0.50 28.90
CA PHE A 435 9.30 1.56 28.11
C PHE A 435 8.94 2.93 28.70
N THR A 436 9.87 3.53 29.44
CA THR A 436 9.65 4.72 30.27
C THR A 436 10.16 6.01 29.63
N GLU A 437 9.91 7.13 30.32
CA GLU A 437 10.40 8.45 29.96
C GLU A 437 11.93 8.52 29.79
N GLU A 438 12.72 7.80 30.60
CA GLU A 438 14.19 7.79 30.48
C GLU A 438 14.66 7.30 29.11
N HIS A 439 13.99 6.28 28.58
CA HIS A 439 14.24 5.74 27.23
C HIS A 439 13.90 6.75 26.13
N ILE A 440 12.76 7.44 26.27
CA ILE A 440 12.34 8.48 25.31
C ILE A 440 13.34 9.65 25.32
N ILE A 441 13.76 10.09 26.50
CA ILE A 441 14.75 11.16 26.66
C ILE A 441 16.09 10.77 26.01
N ALA A 442 16.57 9.55 26.26
CA ALA A 442 17.83 9.06 25.70
C ALA A 442 17.78 9.07 24.14
N LEU A 443 16.67 8.59 23.56
CA LEU A 443 16.46 8.61 22.12
C LEU A 443 16.38 10.03 21.56
N ALA A 444 15.60 10.93 22.20
CA ALA A 444 15.46 12.32 21.76
C ALA A 444 16.80 13.06 21.74
N LEU A 445 17.66 12.84 22.73
CA LEU A 445 18.98 13.46 22.80
C LEU A 445 19.98 12.88 21.80
N SER A 446 19.80 11.62 21.37
CA SER A 446 20.75 10.91 20.51
C SER A 446 20.40 10.98 19.03
N LEU A 447 19.14 11.28 18.66
CA LEU A 447 18.60 11.20 17.30
C LEU A 447 18.17 12.57 16.75
N PRO A 448 19.12 13.50 16.46
CA PRO A 448 18.79 14.90 16.15
C PRO A 448 18.06 15.11 14.82
N LEU A 449 18.05 14.13 13.93
CA LEU A 449 17.39 14.22 12.61
C LEU A 449 15.98 13.64 12.59
N LEU A 450 15.44 13.23 13.75
CA LEU A 450 14.15 12.56 13.83
C LEU A 450 13.02 13.48 13.35
N GLU A 451 12.24 12.98 12.38
CA GLU A 451 11.07 13.65 11.79
C GLU A 451 9.76 13.01 12.29
N ASP A 452 9.74 11.69 12.42
CA ASP A 452 8.60 10.90 12.86
C ASP A 452 8.99 10.02 14.04
N PHE A 453 8.31 10.24 15.18
CA PHE A 453 8.52 9.44 16.38
C PHE A 453 7.20 8.88 16.89
N TRP A 454 7.09 7.56 16.86
CA TRP A 454 5.97 6.82 17.40
C TRP A 454 6.44 5.86 18.49
N THR A 455 5.83 5.90 19.64
CA THR A 455 6.12 4.92 20.72
C THR A 455 4.86 4.53 21.47
N SER A 456 4.80 3.27 21.93
CA SER A 456 3.91 2.80 22.99
C SER A 456 4.73 2.48 24.24
N GLY A 457 4.11 2.54 25.41
CA GLY A 457 4.78 2.23 26.66
C GLY A 457 3.86 2.43 27.85
N GLY A 458 4.45 2.40 29.04
CA GLY A 458 3.77 2.62 30.30
C GLY A 458 3.48 4.10 30.59
N GLU A 459 3.64 4.52 31.83
CA GLU A 459 3.42 5.90 32.25
C GLU A 459 4.55 6.82 31.79
N VAL A 460 4.18 8.00 31.27
CA VAL A 460 5.12 8.99 30.75
C VAL A 460 4.77 10.37 31.28
N SER A 461 5.70 10.98 32.00
CA SER A 461 5.57 12.35 32.54
C SER A 461 5.92 13.42 31.51
N ALA A 462 5.59 14.68 31.82
CA ALA A 462 5.93 15.82 30.96
C ALA A 462 7.44 16.12 30.86
N ASP A 463 8.30 15.44 31.60
CA ASP A 463 9.74 15.64 31.57
C ASP A 463 10.38 15.26 30.24
N ILE A 464 9.66 14.50 29.40
CA ILE A 464 10.08 14.20 28.02
C ILE A 464 9.94 15.38 27.06
N LEU A 465 9.05 16.35 27.34
CA LEU A 465 8.72 17.42 26.41
C LEU A 465 9.91 18.36 26.09
N PRO A 466 10.73 18.79 27.09
CA PRO A 466 11.89 19.64 26.80
C PRO A 466 12.96 18.97 25.91
N PRO A 467 13.35 17.69 26.09
CA PRO A 467 14.22 16.98 25.14
C PRO A 467 13.61 16.86 23.75
N LEU A 468 12.31 16.53 23.64
CA LEU A 468 11.60 16.44 22.35
C LEU A 468 11.53 17.78 21.63
N ALA A 469 11.44 18.90 22.33
CA ALA A 469 11.48 20.25 21.76
C ALA A 469 12.83 20.61 21.08
N GLN A 470 13.90 19.86 21.38
CA GLN A 470 15.20 20.03 20.72
C GLN A 470 15.28 19.39 19.33
N LEU A 471 14.32 18.50 19.01
CA LEU A 471 14.24 17.83 17.71
C LEU A 471 13.64 18.77 16.66
N LYS A 472 14.48 19.58 16.03
CA LYS A 472 14.06 20.65 15.10
C LYS A 472 13.38 20.16 13.81
N HIS A 473 13.52 18.88 13.51
CA HIS A 473 12.94 18.27 12.30
C HIS A 473 11.67 17.47 12.60
N LEU A 474 11.28 17.33 13.88
CA LEU A 474 10.15 16.51 14.30
C LEU A 474 8.84 17.10 13.74
N LYS A 475 8.13 16.30 12.95
CA LYS A 475 6.85 16.63 12.31
C LYS A 475 5.70 15.82 12.87
N ASN A 476 5.98 14.58 13.25
CA ASN A 476 4.96 13.69 13.79
C ASN A 476 5.45 13.10 15.11
N LEU A 477 4.70 13.38 16.18
CA LEU A 477 4.91 12.81 17.50
C LEU A 477 3.67 12.04 17.92
N THR A 478 3.80 10.73 18.08
CA THR A 478 2.71 9.87 18.54
C THR A 478 3.15 9.12 19.81
N LEU A 479 2.46 9.38 20.90
CA LEU A 479 2.70 8.76 22.21
C LEU A 479 1.46 7.93 22.59
N TYR A 480 1.47 6.64 22.31
CA TYR A 480 0.48 5.67 22.77
C TYR A 480 0.92 5.08 24.12
N ALA A 481 1.10 5.97 25.08
CA ALA A 481 1.49 5.69 26.45
C ALA A 481 0.53 6.39 27.40
N MET A 482 0.48 6.01 28.66
CA MET A 482 -0.28 6.72 29.68
C MET A 482 0.38 8.07 29.97
N THR A 483 0.06 9.07 29.15
CA THR A 483 0.68 10.40 29.27
C THR A 483 0.08 11.17 30.43
N GLN A 484 0.96 11.68 31.32
CA GLN A 484 0.60 12.51 32.46
C GLN A 484 0.89 13.99 32.16
N PHE A 485 0.26 14.53 31.11
CA PHE A 485 0.50 15.90 30.66
C PHE A 485 -0.66 16.81 30.98
N HIS A 486 -0.38 17.88 31.71
CA HIS A 486 -1.35 18.97 31.84
C HIS A 486 -1.34 19.88 30.59
N SER A 487 -2.47 20.52 30.34
CA SER A 487 -2.66 21.39 29.17
C SER A 487 -1.62 22.51 29.05
N ASN A 488 -1.20 23.11 30.17
CA ASN A 488 -0.17 24.15 30.18
C ASN A 488 1.20 23.62 29.70
N GLN A 489 1.56 22.38 30.08
CA GLN A 489 2.83 21.76 29.67
C GLN A 489 2.83 21.44 28.16
N ILE A 490 1.68 20.96 27.65
CA ILE A 490 1.51 20.77 26.19
C ILE A 490 1.63 22.10 25.46
N MET A 491 0.99 23.16 25.96
CA MET A 491 1.08 24.47 25.33
C MET A 491 2.49 25.07 25.38
N GLU A 492 3.22 24.93 26.51
CA GLU A 492 4.61 25.35 26.61
C GLU A 492 5.50 24.62 25.59
N TYR A 493 5.32 23.31 25.45
CA TYR A 493 6.00 22.51 24.44
C TYR A 493 5.70 23.04 23.02
N LEU A 494 4.44 23.21 22.66
CA LEU A 494 4.03 23.70 21.35
C LEU A 494 4.57 25.11 21.04
N MET A 495 4.62 25.99 22.05
CA MET A 495 5.18 27.34 21.91
C MET A 495 6.70 27.33 21.74
N SER A 496 7.39 26.26 22.13
CA SER A 496 8.83 26.09 21.96
C SER A 496 9.24 25.55 20.59
N LEU A 497 8.27 25.07 19.79
CA LEU A 497 8.52 24.51 18.46
C LEU A 497 8.82 25.60 17.43
N ASP A 498 9.66 25.28 16.45
CA ASP A 498 10.00 26.17 15.33
C ASP A 498 8.92 26.08 14.24
N ALA A 499 8.07 27.10 14.17
CA ALA A 499 6.97 27.19 13.20
C ALA A 499 7.41 27.12 11.73
N VAL A 500 8.67 27.38 11.41
CA VAL A 500 9.19 27.30 10.03
C VAL A 500 9.64 25.89 9.69
N ASN A 501 10.43 25.26 10.55
CA ASN A 501 11.01 23.95 10.30
C ASN A 501 10.03 22.81 10.63
N GLN A 502 9.11 23.05 11.56
CA GLN A 502 8.12 22.07 12.03
C GLN A 502 6.70 22.37 11.51
N LYS A 503 6.60 23.04 10.38
CA LYS A 503 5.32 23.25 9.70
C LYS A 503 4.66 21.91 9.33
N GLY A 504 3.36 21.77 9.61
CA GLY A 504 2.62 20.52 9.45
C GLY A 504 2.69 19.58 10.66
N PHE A 505 3.19 20.07 11.82
CA PHE A 505 3.39 19.25 13.01
C PHE A 505 2.11 18.56 13.49
N THR A 506 2.17 17.25 13.65
CA THR A 506 1.09 16.40 14.17
C THR A 506 1.46 15.88 15.55
N LEU A 507 0.57 16.10 16.51
CA LEU A 507 0.69 15.57 17.88
C LEU A 507 -0.46 14.61 18.15
N SER A 508 -0.15 13.36 18.46
CA SER A 508 -1.13 12.35 18.87
C SER A 508 -0.80 11.80 20.24
N LEU A 509 -1.69 12.00 21.20
CA LEU A 509 -1.52 11.61 22.59
C LEU A 509 -2.63 10.64 23.02
N MET A 510 -2.28 9.74 23.92
CA MET A 510 -3.25 8.92 24.66
C MET A 510 -3.11 9.20 26.15
N ALA A 511 -4.21 9.31 26.88
CA ALA A 511 -4.24 9.35 28.33
C ALA A 511 -5.22 8.30 28.86
N ALA A 512 -4.87 7.65 29.95
CA ALA A 512 -5.72 6.69 30.64
C ALA A 512 -6.19 7.21 32.01
N ASP A 513 -5.44 8.13 32.61
CA ASP A 513 -5.72 8.71 33.92
C ASP A 513 -6.73 9.87 33.76
N PRO A 514 -7.91 9.83 34.44
CA PRO A 514 -8.88 10.90 34.41
C PRO A 514 -8.35 12.26 34.91
N ASP A 515 -7.32 12.27 35.78
CA ASP A 515 -6.73 13.50 36.28
C ASP A 515 -5.94 14.27 35.21
N PHE A 516 -5.54 13.58 34.13
CA PHE A 516 -4.85 14.13 32.96
C PHE A 516 -5.77 14.18 31.72
N ASP A 517 -7.07 13.97 31.91
CA ASP A 517 -8.04 14.12 30.81
C ASP A 517 -8.11 15.57 30.37
N LEU A 518 -7.96 15.80 29.08
CA LEU A 518 -8.10 17.10 28.47
C LEU A 518 -9.57 17.34 28.12
N THR A 519 -10.18 18.33 28.78
CA THR A 519 -11.55 18.73 28.42
C THR A 519 -11.67 19.09 26.93
N GLU A 520 -12.85 18.97 26.35
CA GLU A 520 -13.09 19.25 24.93
C GLU A 520 -12.66 20.68 24.56
N ASP A 521 -12.98 21.68 25.44
CA ASP A 521 -12.54 23.07 25.28
C ASP A 521 -11.02 23.20 25.24
N THR A 522 -10.30 22.43 26.05
CA THR A 522 -8.83 22.41 26.09
C THR A 522 -8.24 21.77 24.85
N GLN A 523 -8.84 20.66 24.40
CA GLN A 523 -8.42 20.00 23.15
C GLN A 523 -8.63 20.93 21.96
N ASP A 524 -9.74 21.66 21.91
CA ASP A 524 -10.01 22.62 20.85
C ASP A 524 -9.04 23.80 20.86
N MET A 525 -8.66 24.29 22.04
CA MET A 525 -7.62 25.32 22.16
C MET A 525 -6.27 24.84 21.61
N ILE A 526 -5.87 23.59 21.89
CA ILE A 526 -4.63 22.99 21.39
C ILE A 526 -4.72 22.81 19.87
N ARG A 527 -5.85 22.29 19.35
CA ARG A 527 -6.09 22.11 17.91
C ARG A 527 -5.99 23.44 17.16
N GLU A 528 -6.63 24.50 17.72
CA GLU A 528 -6.59 25.82 17.11
C GLU A 528 -5.16 26.41 17.09
N TYR A 529 -4.42 26.24 18.18
CA TYR A 529 -3.03 26.69 18.25
C TYR A 529 -2.14 26.01 17.21
N ILE A 530 -2.17 24.67 17.14
CA ILE A 530 -1.39 23.88 16.18
C ILE A 530 -1.76 24.27 14.74
N ARG A 531 -3.06 24.38 14.46
CA ARG A 531 -3.55 24.76 13.13
C ARG A 531 -3.09 26.16 12.72
N ALA A 532 -3.19 27.14 13.64
CA ALA A 532 -2.87 28.54 13.34
C ALA A 532 -1.37 28.80 13.20
N ASN A 533 -0.54 28.16 14.02
CA ASN A 533 0.88 28.47 14.13
C ASN A 533 1.78 27.45 13.42
N LEU A 534 1.36 26.18 13.35
CA LEU A 534 2.15 25.08 12.81
C LEU A 534 1.54 24.45 11.56
N ASP A 535 0.33 24.87 11.14
CA ASP A 535 -0.42 24.29 10.00
C ASP A 535 -0.58 22.75 10.14
N GLY A 536 -0.74 22.28 11.36
CA GLY A 536 -0.68 20.89 11.75
C GLY A 536 -1.96 20.36 12.38
N ARG A 537 -1.84 19.24 13.14
CA ARG A 537 -2.99 18.50 13.67
C ARG A 537 -2.74 18.03 15.11
N PHE A 538 -3.82 17.96 15.92
CA PHE A 538 -3.82 17.36 17.25
C PHE A 538 -4.88 16.28 17.34
N ASP A 539 -4.48 15.09 17.75
CA ASP A 539 -5.34 13.95 18.02
C ASP A 539 -5.15 13.52 19.48
N PHE A 540 -6.26 13.40 20.22
CA PHE A 540 -6.26 12.95 21.59
C PHE A 540 -7.21 11.77 21.75
N VAL A 541 -6.75 10.71 22.36
CA VAL A 541 -7.52 9.49 22.63
C VAL A 541 -7.50 9.23 24.14
N LEU A 542 -8.69 9.16 24.74
CA LEU A 542 -8.83 8.70 26.13
C LEU A 542 -8.98 7.16 26.09
N TRP A 543 -8.02 6.46 26.65
CA TRP A 543 -8.12 5.02 26.83
C TRP A 543 -8.99 4.73 28.07
N ARG A 544 -10.08 4.00 27.88
CA ARG A 544 -10.91 3.48 28.97
C ARG A 544 -10.91 1.98 28.86
N GLU A 545 -10.62 1.28 29.96
CA GLU A 545 -10.94 -0.13 30.03
C GLU A 545 -12.42 -0.32 29.70
N ALA A 546 -12.72 -1.26 28.82
CA ALA A 546 -14.09 -1.66 28.57
C ALA A 546 -14.65 -2.12 29.92
N GLU A 547 -15.61 -1.39 30.49
CA GLU A 547 -16.35 -1.87 31.65
C GLU A 547 -16.88 -3.26 31.27
N LEU A 548 -16.33 -4.31 31.90
CA LEU A 548 -16.91 -5.63 31.84
C LEU A 548 -18.34 -5.43 32.36
N SER A 549 -19.31 -5.44 31.47
CA SER A 549 -20.72 -5.42 31.86
C SER A 549 -20.90 -6.66 32.74
N ASP A 550 -21.01 -6.44 34.04
CA ASP A 550 -21.53 -7.42 34.98
C ASP A 550 -22.94 -7.78 34.54
N SER A 551 -23.06 -8.66 33.56
CA SER A 551 -24.26 -9.42 33.30
C SER A 551 -24.15 -10.75 34.07
N GLU A 552 -24.09 -10.62 35.41
CA GLU A 552 -24.54 -11.66 36.29
C GLU A 552 -25.98 -11.32 36.66
N ASP A 553 -26.82 -12.35 36.62
CA ASP A 553 -28.21 -12.48 37.08
C ASP A 553 -29.33 -12.06 36.10
N ASP A 554 -29.85 -13.09 35.36
CA ASP A 554 -31.07 -13.86 35.76
C ASP A 554 -31.30 -15.07 34.83
#